data_61d6c6ac355d1b2e1128a297536bd4a1
#
_entry.id   61d6c6ac355d1b2e1128a297536bd4a1
#
_cell.length_a   1.000
_cell.length_b   1.000
_cell.length_c   1.000
_cell.angle_alpha   90.00
_cell.angle_beta   90.00
_cell.angle_gamma   90.00
#
_symmetry.space_group_name_H-M   'P 1'
#
loop_
_entity.id
_entity.type
_entity.pdbx_description
1 polymer ?
#
loop_
_entity_poly.entity_id
_entity_poly.type
_entity_poly.pdbx_seq_one_letter_code
_entity_poly.pdbx_strand_id
1 'polypeptide(L)'
;GDPEMILKALYDYYERCGNLPAPGLEEKEIGFLLVLSKEGRFLRFEDCRMGKNQAKTFLVKKHVGRSSAVAANYLYDNSTYVLGYADMDKDIEKNKDNEKKLKETLTKRNSKEKECLKAFTDKVNDICQACPNSEDLKAICQFYKQDKTDILNAISQDPLWDDIKKNLSKKYSTFSFRIEGERKITAEKRELLQLDAAEEDNAEDGL
;
A
#
# COMPACT_ATOMS: atom_id res chain seq x y z
N GLY A 1 -12.28 -1.35 26.30
CA GLY A 1 -12.74 -2.72 26.25
C GLY A 1 -11.72 -3.66 25.63
N ASP A 2 -12.04 -4.92 25.63
CA ASP A 2 -11.21 -5.95 25.02
C ASP A 2 -11.12 -5.72 23.50
N PRO A 3 -9.92 -5.58 22.92
CA PRO A 3 -9.76 -5.42 21.46
C PRO A 3 -10.39 -6.55 20.63
N GLU A 4 -10.39 -7.78 21.13
CA GLU A 4 -11.02 -8.90 20.44
C GLU A 4 -12.54 -8.75 20.37
N MET A 5 -13.14 -8.23 21.41
CA MET A 5 -14.59 -7.97 21.45
C MET A 5 -14.97 -6.86 20.46
N ILE A 6 -14.14 -5.81 20.33
CA ILE A 6 -14.38 -4.73 19.39
C ILE A 6 -14.31 -5.25 17.95
N LEU A 7 -13.30 -6.03 17.62
CA LEU A 7 -13.16 -6.60 16.29
C LEU A 7 -14.31 -7.56 15.97
N LYS A 8 -14.71 -8.39 16.92
CA LYS A 8 -15.85 -9.28 16.77
C LYS A 8 -17.13 -8.50 16.51
N ALA A 9 -17.34 -7.41 17.24
CA ALA A 9 -18.52 -6.54 17.04
C ALA A 9 -18.54 -5.94 15.64
N LEU A 10 -17.37 -5.56 15.07
CA LEU A 10 -17.28 -5.04 13.71
C LEU A 10 -17.63 -6.13 12.68
N TYR A 11 -17.17 -7.34 12.87
CA TYR A 11 -17.52 -8.45 11.99
C TYR A 11 -18.98 -8.83 12.10
N ASP A 12 -19.55 -8.86 13.30
CA ASP A 12 -20.97 -9.12 13.51
C ASP A 12 -21.81 -8.06 12.80
N TYR A 13 -21.42 -6.79 12.86
CA TYR A 13 -22.07 -5.72 12.16
C TYR A 13 -22.02 -5.93 10.64
N TYR A 14 -20.86 -6.29 10.12
CA TYR A 14 -20.66 -6.57 8.69
C TYR A 14 -21.58 -7.69 8.21
N GLU A 15 -21.65 -8.78 8.95
CA GLU A 15 -22.52 -9.92 8.63
C GLU A 15 -24.00 -9.54 8.64
N ARG A 16 -24.45 -8.76 9.63
CA ARG A 16 -25.85 -8.34 9.75
C ARG A 16 -26.27 -7.38 8.66
N CYS A 17 -25.34 -6.57 8.16
CA CYS A 17 -25.62 -5.60 7.11
C CYS A 17 -25.44 -6.18 5.70
N GLY A 18 -25.31 -7.51 5.59
CA GLY A 18 -25.06 -8.18 4.32
C GLY A 18 -23.61 -7.98 3.90
N ASN A 19 -23.38 -7.45 2.72
CA ASN A 19 -22.02 -7.26 2.20
C ASN A 19 -21.43 -5.89 2.49
N LEU A 20 -21.98 -5.17 3.47
CA LEU A 20 -21.45 -3.84 3.81
C LEU A 20 -20.45 -3.94 4.96
N PRO A 21 -19.22 -3.45 4.78
CA PRO A 21 -18.24 -3.43 5.86
C PRO A 21 -18.64 -2.44 6.95
N ALA A 22 -18.08 -2.61 8.15
CA ALA A 22 -18.27 -1.69 9.26
C ALA A 22 -17.80 -0.28 8.88
N PRO A 23 -18.36 0.78 9.50
CA PRO A 23 -17.91 2.15 9.23
C PRO A 23 -16.40 2.30 9.39
N GLY A 24 -15.76 3.01 8.46
CA GLY A 24 -14.31 3.23 8.46
C GLY A 24 -13.48 2.09 7.89
N LEU A 25 -14.12 1.00 7.47
CA LEU A 25 -13.46 -0.14 6.84
C LEU A 25 -14.02 -0.37 5.44
N GLU A 26 -13.27 -1.06 4.60
CA GLU A 26 -13.74 -1.50 3.29
C GLU A 26 -13.11 -2.82 2.89
N GLU A 27 -13.73 -3.52 1.96
CA GLU A 27 -13.10 -4.63 1.26
C GLU A 27 -12.38 -4.08 0.03
N LYS A 28 -11.08 -4.34 -0.06
CA LYS A 28 -10.24 -3.81 -1.11
C LYS A 28 -9.58 -4.94 -1.88
N GLU A 29 -9.68 -4.91 -3.22
CA GLU A 29 -8.89 -5.78 -4.06
C GLU A 29 -7.41 -5.39 -3.97
N ILE A 30 -6.55 -6.34 -3.66
CA ILE A 30 -5.10 -6.13 -3.60
C ILE A 30 -4.45 -7.21 -4.46
N GLY A 31 -3.89 -6.80 -5.59
CA GLY A 31 -3.34 -7.73 -6.57
C GLY A 31 -2.00 -8.31 -6.20
N PHE A 32 -1.19 -7.58 -5.44
CA PHE A 32 0.19 -7.98 -5.16
C PHE A 32 0.58 -7.67 -3.73
N LEU A 33 1.26 -8.62 -3.09
CA LEU A 33 1.81 -8.42 -1.76
C LEU A 33 3.33 -8.42 -1.85
N LEU A 34 3.95 -7.49 -1.11
CA LEU A 34 5.37 -7.58 -0.79
C LEU A 34 5.49 -8.49 0.41
N VAL A 35 6.13 -9.64 0.23
CA VAL A 35 6.46 -10.53 1.35
C VAL A 35 7.82 -10.10 1.88
N LEU A 36 7.85 -9.68 3.14
CA LEU A 36 9.05 -9.19 3.81
C LEU A 36 9.50 -10.19 4.88
N SER A 37 10.80 -10.26 5.11
CA SER A 37 11.32 -10.97 6.28
C SER A 37 10.98 -10.19 7.54
N LYS A 38 11.14 -10.82 8.71
CA LYS A 38 10.94 -10.16 10.01
C LYS A 38 11.90 -8.98 10.22
N GLU A 39 13.02 -8.97 9.49
CA GLU A 39 14.02 -7.91 9.52
C GLU A 39 13.75 -6.81 8.49
N GLY A 40 12.69 -6.96 7.68
CA GLY A 40 12.31 -5.95 6.70
C GLY A 40 12.97 -6.07 5.35
N ARG A 41 13.51 -7.25 5.00
CA ARG A 41 14.04 -7.48 3.66
C ARG A 41 12.96 -7.98 2.72
N PHE A 42 12.97 -7.48 1.49
CA PHE A 42 12.08 -7.98 0.45
C PHE A 42 12.46 -9.41 0.08
N LEU A 43 11.50 -10.34 0.17
CA LEU A 43 11.72 -11.74 -0.18
C LEU A 43 11.16 -12.07 -1.56
N ARG A 44 9.91 -11.65 -1.83
CA ARG A 44 9.22 -11.92 -3.09
C ARG A 44 7.91 -11.15 -3.17
N PHE A 45 7.37 -11.05 -4.37
CA PHE A 45 5.96 -10.68 -4.52
C PHE A 45 5.08 -11.93 -4.41
N GLU A 46 3.92 -11.77 -3.84
CA GLU A 46 2.86 -12.78 -3.87
C GLU A 46 1.77 -12.28 -4.81
N ASP A 47 1.41 -13.11 -5.78
CA ASP A 47 0.39 -12.80 -6.78
C ASP A 47 -0.98 -13.18 -6.22
N CYS A 48 -1.82 -12.17 -5.97
CA CYS A 48 -3.17 -12.35 -5.45
C CYS A 48 -4.23 -12.18 -6.52
N ARG A 49 -3.84 -12.11 -7.80
CA ARG A 49 -4.80 -11.99 -8.89
C ARG A 49 -5.64 -13.26 -9.00
N MET A 50 -6.92 -13.08 -9.29
CA MET A 50 -7.89 -14.16 -9.44
C MET A 50 -8.60 -14.00 -10.78
N GLY A 51 -8.21 -14.81 -11.75
CA GLY A 51 -8.78 -14.70 -13.07
C GLY A 51 -8.40 -13.39 -13.75
N LYS A 52 -9.25 -12.96 -14.69
CA LYS A 52 -8.99 -11.78 -15.51
C LYS A 52 -9.55 -10.53 -14.83
N ASN A 53 -8.71 -9.53 -14.63
CA ASN A 53 -9.08 -8.21 -14.09
C ASN A 53 -9.62 -8.23 -12.66
N GLN A 54 -9.32 -9.27 -11.87
CA GLN A 54 -9.75 -9.38 -10.47
C GLN A 54 -8.60 -9.80 -9.58
N ALA A 55 -8.71 -9.46 -8.30
CA ALA A 55 -7.78 -9.90 -7.28
C ALA A 55 -8.52 -10.24 -5.98
N LYS A 56 -7.84 -10.95 -5.09
CA LYS A 56 -8.35 -11.26 -3.77
C LYS A 56 -8.67 -9.98 -3.01
N THR A 57 -9.77 -9.99 -2.25
CA THR A 57 -10.18 -8.85 -1.42
C THR A 57 -9.73 -9.04 0.02
N PHE A 58 -9.43 -7.92 0.67
CA PHE A 58 -8.99 -7.89 2.06
C PHE A 58 -9.77 -6.79 2.79
N LEU A 59 -10.14 -7.05 4.04
CA LEU A 59 -10.75 -6.03 4.90
C LEU A 59 -9.65 -5.11 5.41
N VAL A 60 -9.75 -3.82 5.10
CA VAL A 60 -8.73 -2.82 5.41
C VAL A 60 -9.40 -1.52 5.87
N LYS A 61 -8.63 -0.59 6.40
CA LYS A 61 -9.12 0.76 6.67
C LYS A 61 -9.48 1.44 5.37
N LYS A 62 -10.59 2.15 5.39
CA LYS A 62 -11.13 2.81 4.21
C LYS A 62 -10.09 3.74 3.57
N HIS A 63 -10.10 3.77 2.25
CA HIS A 63 -9.20 4.64 1.48
C HIS A 63 -9.41 6.11 1.82
N VAL A 64 -8.34 6.90 1.70
CA VAL A 64 -8.39 8.35 1.89
C VAL A 64 -8.87 9.02 0.60
N GLY A 65 -9.60 10.13 0.74
CA GLY A 65 -10.01 10.93 -0.41
C GLY A 65 -8.80 11.65 -1.01
N ARG A 66 -8.63 11.50 -2.33
CA ARG A 66 -7.55 12.17 -3.07
C ARG A 66 -8.14 12.91 -4.26
N SER A 67 -8.46 14.17 -4.10
CA SER A 67 -8.93 14.99 -5.22
C SER A 67 -7.75 15.62 -5.96
N SER A 68 -6.93 16.39 -5.26
CA SER A 68 -5.75 17.05 -5.84
C SER A 68 -4.50 16.90 -4.97
N ALA A 69 -4.66 16.49 -3.72
CA ALA A 69 -3.57 16.37 -2.77
C ALA A 69 -2.99 14.96 -2.74
N VAL A 70 -1.70 14.87 -2.48
CA VAL A 70 -1.02 13.60 -2.22
C VAL A 70 -1.42 13.14 -0.81
N ALA A 71 -1.94 11.91 -0.69
CA ALA A 71 -2.34 11.33 0.58
C ALA A 71 -2.28 9.80 0.50
N ALA A 72 -1.65 9.17 1.47
CA ALA A 72 -1.44 7.73 1.47
C ALA A 72 -2.53 6.98 2.24
N ASN A 73 -2.87 5.79 1.78
CA ASN A 73 -3.77 4.88 2.48
C ASN A 73 -3.02 4.12 3.60
N TYR A 74 -3.77 3.37 4.39
CA TYR A 74 -3.26 2.65 5.57
C TYR A 74 -2.65 1.30 5.15
N LEU A 75 -1.37 1.28 4.83
CA LEU A 75 -0.57 0.10 4.47
C LEU A 75 -0.98 -0.59 3.17
N TYR A 76 -1.69 0.09 2.31
CA TYR A 76 -1.94 -0.37 0.95
C TYR A 76 -2.05 0.84 0.03
N ASP A 77 -1.55 0.72 -1.18
CA ASP A 77 -1.67 1.77 -2.18
C ASP A 77 -1.17 1.26 -3.54
N ASN A 78 -1.19 2.13 -4.54
CA ASN A 78 -0.63 1.81 -5.85
C ASN A 78 0.91 1.84 -5.84
N SER A 79 1.53 1.45 -6.95
CA SER A 79 2.99 1.34 -7.05
C SER A 79 3.72 2.66 -6.81
N THR A 80 3.12 3.78 -7.19
CA THR A 80 3.75 5.09 -7.03
C THR A 80 3.99 5.38 -5.54
N TYR A 81 3.01 5.05 -4.70
CA TYR A 81 3.09 5.24 -3.24
C TYR A 81 3.93 4.17 -2.57
N VAL A 82 3.67 2.90 -2.86
CA VAL A 82 4.31 1.78 -2.14
C VAL A 82 5.76 1.57 -2.56
N LEU A 83 6.04 1.73 -3.85
CA LEU A 83 7.35 1.42 -4.42
C LEU A 83 8.09 2.64 -4.96
N GLY A 84 7.45 3.80 -4.98
CA GLY A 84 8.01 4.95 -5.65
C GLY A 84 8.19 4.71 -7.15
N TYR A 85 7.31 3.92 -7.75
CA TYR A 85 7.38 3.56 -9.17
C TYR A 85 6.08 3.96 -9.88
N ALA A 86 6.12 5.05 -10.63
CA ALA A 86 4.95 5.55 -11.35
C ALA A 86 4.71 4.76 -12.63
N ASP A 87 3.44 4.60 -12.98
CA ASP A 87 3.01 3.95 -14.22
C ASP A 87 3.21 4.89 -15.41
N MET A 88 4.47 5.10 -15.81
CA MET A 88 4.84 6.05 -16.87
C MET A 88 5.80 5.45 -17.89
N ASP A 89 6.03 4.14 -17.89
CA ASP A 89 6.94 3.52 -18.83
C ASP A 89 6.52 3.74 -20.29
N LYS A 90 5.21 3.67 -20.54
CA LYS A 90 4.66 3.90 -21.89
C LYS A 90 4.85 5.35 -22.35
N ASP A 91 4.68 6.31 -21.46
CA ASP A 91 4.88 7.73 -21.78
C ASP A 91 6.35 8.01 -22.08
N ILE A 92 7.26 7.39 -21.34
CA ILE A 92 8.70 7.53 -21.59
C ILE A 92 9.07 6.93 -22.94
N GLU A 93 8.58 5.73 -23.25
CA GLU A 93 8.83 5.08 -24.54
C GLU A 93 8.28 5.91 -25.70
N LYS A 94 7.09 6.46 -25.54
CA LYS A 94 6.44 7.31 -26.55
C LYS A 94 7.27 8.56 -26.85
N ASN A 95 7.93 9.13 -25.85
CA ASN A 95 8.67 10.39 -25.97
C ASN A 95 10.19 10.20 -26.13
N LYS A 96 10.66 8.97 -26.29
CA LYS A 96 12.11 8.64 -26.29
C LYS A 96 12.90 9.40 -27.36
N ASP A 97 12.28 9.72 -28.52
CA ASP A 97 12.93 10.40 -29.62
C ASP A 97 12.72 11.92 -29.62
N ASN A 98 12.02 12.43 -28.60
CA ASN A 98 11.82 13.88 -28.44
C ASN A 98 12.49 14.30 -27.13
N GLU A 99 13.70 14.85 -27.24
CA GLU A 99 14.54 15.17 -26.09
C GLU A 99 13.85 16.07 -25.07
N LYS A 100 13.16 17.12 -25.53
CA LYS A 100 12.46 18.05 -24.65
C LYS A 100 11.32 17.37 -23.88
N LYS A 101 10.46 16.63 -24.61
CA LYS A 101 9.33 15.93 -23.99
C LYS A 101 9.80 14.80 -23.08
N LEU A 102 10.87 14.10 -23.44
CA LEU A 102 11.45 13.05 -22.60
C LEU A 102 11.93 13.64 -21.27
N LYS A 103 12.64 14.76 -21.32
CA LYS A 103 13.13 15.43 -20.12
C LYS A 103 11.98 15.88 -19.22
N GLU A 104 10.94 16.47 -19.80
CA GLU A 104 9.75 16.90 -19.04
C GLU A 104 9.04 15.70 -18.39
N THR A 105 8.90 14.60 -19.14
CA THR A 105 8.25 13.38 -18.64
C THR A 105 9.05 12.76 -17.51
N LEU A 106 10.38 12.68 -17.63
CA LEU A 106 11.26 12.15 -16.59
C LEU A 106 11.22 13.02 -15.32
N THR A 107 11.20 14.33 -15.47
CA THR A 107 11.10 15.28 -14.35
C THR A 107 9.76 15.08 -13.62
N LYS A 108 8.67 14.98 -14.37
CA LYS A 108 7.33 14.74 -13.82
C LYS A 108 7.28 13.42 -13.08
N ARG A 109 7.87 12.35 -13.65
CA ARG A 109 7.94 11.03 -13.02
C ARG A 109 8.68 11.10 -11.69
N ASN A 110 9.87 11.71 -11.69
CA ASN A 110 10.69 11.80 -10.48
C ASN A 110 9.97 12.54 -9.35
N SER A 111 9.35 13.67 -9.68
CA SER A 111 8.61 14.46 -8.71
C SER A 111 7.44 13.69 -8.10
N LYS A 112 6.65 13.04 -8.93
CA LYS A 112 5.49 12.26 -8.50
C LYS A 112 5.90 11.08 -7.63
N GLU A 113 6.93 10.34 -8.04
CA GLU A 113 7.44 9.19 -7.28
C GLU A 113 7.96 9.60 -5.91
N LYS A 114 8.71 10.69 -5.86
CA LYS A 114 9.28 11.20 -4.61
C LYS A 114 8.19 11.64 -3.63
N GLU A 115 7.21 12.41 -4.10
CA GLU A 115 6.13 12.93 -3.26
C GLU A 115 5.25 11.80 -2.72
N CYS A 116 4.84 10.88 -3.59
CA CYS A 116 3.95 9.79 -3.19
C CYS A 116 4.64 8.80 -2.25
N LEU A 117 5.88 8.43 -2.53
CA LEU A 117 6.64 7.53 -1.66
C LEU A 117 6.85 8.17 -0.28
N LYS A 118 7.16 9.47 -0.24
CA LYS A 118 7.29 10.20 1.02
C LYS A 118 5.98 10.17 1.81
N ALA A 119 4.86 10.44 1.16
CA ALA A 119 3.55 10.41 1.82
C ALA A 119 3.27 9.03 2.40
N PHE A 120 3.58 7.97 1.65
CA PHE A 120 3.35 6.60 2.11
C PHE A 120 4.27 6.24 3.29
N THR A 121 5.55 6.55 3.20
CA THR A 121 6.50 6.26 4.28
C THR A 121 6.22 7.08 5.54
N ASP A 122 5.79 8.33 5.40
CA ASP A 122 5.36 9.14 6.54
C ASP A 122 4.13 8.51 7.21
N LYS A 123 3.17 8.03 6.43
CA LYS A 123 2.00 7.32 6.97
C LYS A 123 2.41 6.03 7.70
N VAL A 124 3.33 5.26 7.13
CA VAL A 124 3.87 4.06 7.79
C VAL A 124 4.50 4.41 9.14
N ASN A 125 5.28 5.47 9.19
CA ASN A 125 5.91 5.92 10.45
C ASN A 125 4.87 6.30 11.49
N ASP A 126 3.82 7.02 11.10
CA ASP A 126 2.73 7.39 11.99
C ASP A 126 2.01 6.15 12.55
N ILE A 127 1.76 5.17 11.69
CA ILE A 127 1.12 3.90 12.09
C ILE A 127 2.03 3.13 13.05
N CYS A 128 3.34 3.10 12.79
CA CYS A 128 4.32 2.47 13.69
C CYS A 128 4.29 3.10 15.07
N GLN A 129 4.17 4.41 15.16
CA GLN A 129 4.08 5.12 16.45
C GLN A 129 2.78 4.79 17.18
N ALA A 130 1.69 4.61 16.44
CA ALA A 130 0.40 4.24 17.01
C ALA A 130 0.35 2.78 17.49
N CYS A 131 1.17 1.90 16.90
CA CYS A 131 1.21 0.47 17.21
C CYS A 131 2.65 0.04 17.51
N PRO A 132 3.26 0.54 18.60
CA PRO A 132 4.71 0.35 18.85
C PRO A 132 5.12 -1.10 19.13
N ASN A 133 4.16 -1.97 19.45
CA ASN A 133 4.44 -3.39 19.75
C ASN A 133 4.25 -4.31 18.54
N SER A 134 3.88 -3.77 17.39
CA SER A 134 3.68 -4.58 16.18
C SER A 134 5.02 -4.97 15.56
N GLU A 135 5.33 -6.26 15.55
CA GLU A 135 6.52 -6.79 14.88
C GLU A 135 6.42 -6.61 13.36
N ASP A 136 5.23 -6.76 12.80
CA ASP A 136 4.99 -6.52 11.37
C ASP A 136 5.38 -5.09 10.97
N LEU A 137 4.94 -4.11 11.74
CA LEU A 137 5.22 -2.71 11.45
C LEU A 137 6.70 -2.37 11.61
N LYS A 138 7.38 -2.99 12.57
CA LYS A 138 8.82 -2.84 12.71
C LYS A 138 9.55 -3.31 11.45
N ALA A 139 9.12 -4.44 10.89
CA ALA A 139 9.68 -4.96 9.64
C ALA A 139 9.42 -4.01 8.47
N ILE A 140 8.20 -3.50 8.34
CA ILE A 140 7.85 -2.57 7.25
C ILE A 140 8.63 -1.26 7.39
N CYS A 141 8.77 -0.73 8.61
CA CYS A 141 9.59 0.46 8.84
C CYS A 141 11.05 0.23 8.47
N GLN A 142 11.61 -0.93 8.80
CA GLN A 142 12.98 -1.28 8.42
C GLN A 142 13.13 -1.37 6.90
N PHE A 143 12.14 -1.95 6.23
CA PHE A 143 12.13 -2.00 4.76
C PHE A 143 12.29 -0.61 4.15
N TYR A 144 11.54 0.37 4.65
CA TYR A 144 11.57 1.72 4.11
C TYR A 144 12.77 2.58 4.58
N LYS A 145 13.63 2.07 5.46
CA LYS A 145 14.90 2.70 5.79
C LYS A 145 15.97 2.48 4.73
N GLN A 146 15.75 1.51 3.84
CA GLN A 146 16.64 1.26 2.71
C GLN A 146 16.52 2.36 1.67
N ASP A 147 17.58 2.60 0.92
CA ASP A 147 17.53 3.51 -0.22
C ASP A 147 16.55 3.00 -1.27
N LYS A 148 15.82 3.91 -1.91
CA LYS A 148 14.89 3.58 -2.97
C LYS A 148 15.55 2.72 -4.06
N THR A 149 16.78 3.04 -4.43
CA THR A 149 17.53 2.29 -5.44
C THR A 149 17.72 0.83 -5.03
N ASP A 150 18.04 0.58 -3.76
CA ASP A 150 18.21 -0.78 -3.25
C ASP A 150 16.89 -1.55 -3.25
N ILE A 151 15.81 -0.88 -2.88
CA ILE A 151 14.46 -1.49 -2.92
C ILE A 151 14.11 -1.87 -4.35
N LEU A 152 14.28 -0.94 -5.30
CA LEU A 152 13.96 -1.20 -6.71
C LEU A 152 14.84 -2.29 -7.31
N ASN A 153 16.12 -2.35 -6.93
CA ASN A 153 17.00 -3.43 -7.36
C ASN A 153 16.52 -4.79 -6.85
N ALA A 154 16.10 -4.86 -5.60
CA ALA A 154 15.61 -6.11 -5.01
C ALA A 154 14.33 -6.59 -5.70
N ILE A 155 13.34 -5.70 -5.88
CA ILE A 155 12.07 -6.08 -6.50
C ILE A 155 12.22 -6.41 -7.98
N SER A 156 13.16 -5.77 -8.68
CA SER A 156 13.39 -6.02 -10.10
C SER A 156 13.95 -7.41 -10.40
N GLN A 157 14.48 -8.07 -9.39
CA GLN A 157 14.98 -9.45 -9.52
C GLN A 157 13.87 -10.49 -9.36
N ASP A 158 12.69 -10.08 -8.88
CA ASP A 158 11.57 -10.99 -8.73
C ASP A 158 10.99 -11.34 -10.12
N PRO A 159 10.75 -12.63 -10.39
CA PRO A 159 10.20 -13.05 -11.70
C PRO A 159 8.86 -12.40 -12.06
N LEU A 160 8.11 -11.95 -11.06
CA LEU A 160 6.79 -11.35 -11.27
C LEU A 160 6.86 -9.87 -11.70
N TRP A 161 8.02 -9.23 -11.50
CA TRP A 161 8.13 -7.78 -11.67
C TRP A 161 7.79 -7.28 -13.07
N ASP A 162 8.27 -7.98 -14.11
CA ASP A 162 7.98 -7.56 -15.48
C ASP A 162 6.48 -7.60 -15.79
N ASP A 163 5.80 -8.63 -15.31
CA ASP A 163 4.35 -8.73 -15.48
C ASP A 163 3.61 -7.66 -14.67
N ILE A 164 4.07 -7.39 -13.46
CA ILE A 164 3.52 -6.32 -12.61
C ILE A 164 3.60 -4.98 -13.35
N LYS A 165 4.76 -4.63 -13.91
CA LYS A 165 4.93 -3.36 -14.61
C LYS A 165 3.98 -3.19 -15.79
N LYS A 166 3.67 -4.27 -16.49
CA LYS A 166 2.75 -4.25 -17.63
C LYS A 166 1.30 -4.03 -17.22
N ASN A 167 0.97 -4.23 -15.95
CA ASN A 167 -0.40 -4.22 -15.46
C ASN A 167 -0.68 -3.15 -14.40
N LEU A 168 0.20 -2.15 -14.27
CA LEU A 168 0.05 -1.11 -13.25
C LEU A 168 -1.20 -0.26 -13.42
N SER A 169 -1.74 -0.15 -14.63
CA SER A 169 -2.97 0.59 -14.90
C SER A 169 -4.23 -0.16 -14.50
N LYS A 170 -4.11 -1.45 -14.19
CA LYS A 170 -5.26 -2.27 -13.81
C LYS A 170 -5.75 -1.91 -12.41
N LYS A 171 -7.08 -1.99 -12.23
CA LYS A 171 -7.73 -1.65 -10.96
C LYS A 171 -7.19 -2.49 -9.79
N TYR A 172 -6.84 -3.76 -10.03
CA TYR A 172 -6.30 -4.64 -9.00
C TYR A 172 -4.84 -4.33 -8.62
N SER A 173 -4.15 -3.44 -9.33
CA SER A 173 -2.73 -3.14 -9.09
C SER A 173 -2.56 -2.25 -7.85
N THR A 174 -2.96 -2.81 -6.73
CA THR A 174 -2.77 -2.30 -5.39
C THR A 174 -1.81 -3.24 -4.67
N PHE A 175 -0.96 -2.67 -3.84
CA PHE A 175 0.14 -3.36 -3.16
C PHE A 175 -0.05 -3.24 -1.66
N SER A 176 0.27 -4.30 -0.94
CA SER A 176 0.31 -4.31 0.51
C SER A 176 1.41 -5.26 0.99
N PHE A 177 1.43 -5.60 2.28
CA PHE A 177 2.54 -6.31 2.90
C PHE A 177 2.08 -7.52 3.69
N ARG A 178 2.82 -8.61 3.54
CA ARG A 178 2.71 -9.77 4.43
C ARG A 178 4.11 -10.12 4.95
N ILE A 179 4.22 -10.31 6.25
CA ILE A 179 5.48 -10.71 6.87
C ILE A 179 5.61 -12.23 6.78
N GLU A 180 6.78 -12.72 6.42
CA GLU A 180 7.05 -14.15 6.28
C GLU A 180 6.66 -14.90 7.55
N GLY A 181 5.88 -15.98 7.37
CA GLY A 181 5.36 -16.77 8.48
C GLY A 181 4.00 -16.31 8.99
N GLU A 182 3.54 -15.12 8.62
CA GLU A 182 2.23 -14.62 9.02
C GLU A 182 1.16 -15.00 8.00
N ARG A 183 -0.03 -15.40 8.48
CA ARG A 183 -1.15 -15.77 7.62
C ARG A 183 -1.85 -14.55 7.05
N LYS A 184 -1.96 -13.49 7.84
CA LYS A 184 -2.65 -12.26 7.47
C LYS A 184 -1.68 -11.23 6.94
N ILE A 185 -2.15 -10.42 6.02
CA ILE A 185 -1.43 -9.19 5.67
C ILE A 185 -1.52 -8.21 6.84
N THR A 186 -0.51 -7.37 6.99
CA THR A 186 -0.45 -6.44 8.11
C THR A 186 -1.66 -5.51 8.14
N ALA A 187 -2.11 -5.03 6.98
CA ALA A 187 -3.23 -4.09 6.86
C ALA A 187 -4.56 -4.64 7.37
N GLU A 188 -4.76 -5.97 7.37
CA GLU A 188 -6.01 -6.57 7.84
C GLU A 188 -5.96 -7.02 9.30
N LYS A 189 -4.82 -6.84 9.97
CA LYS A 189 -4.69 -7.22 11.37
C LYS A 189 -5.47 -6.28 12.28
N ARG A 190 -5.90 -6.82 13.39
CA ARG A 190 -6.77 -6.13 14.36
C ARG A 190 -6.28 -4.74 14.75
N GLU A 191 -4.99 -4.63 15.08
CA GLU A 191 -4.40 -3.36 15.50
C GLU A 191 -4.50 -2.27 14.42
N LEU A 192 -4.46 -2.66 13.15
CA LEU A 192 -4.61 -1.73 12.04
C LEU A 192 -6.07 -1.32 11.84
N LEU A 193 -6.97 -2.29 11.90
CA LEU A 193 -8.40 -2.03 11.70
C LEU A 193 -9.00 -1.18 12.82
N GLN A 194 -8.38 -1.20 14.00
CA GLN A 194 -8.82 -0.48 15.19
C GLN A 194 -8.17 0.90 15.35
N LEU A 195 -7.34 1.32 14.41
CA LEU A 195 -6.80 2.68 14.46
C LEU A 195 -7.95 3.67 14.52
N ASP A 196 -7.87 4.60 15.49
CA ASP A 196 -8.99 5.44 15.89
C ASP A 196 -9.36 6.45 14.79
N ALA A 197 -10.65 6.56 14.48
CA ALA A 197 -11.18 7.59 13.60
C ALA A 197 -10.92 9.02 14.14
N ALA A 198 -10.73 9.17 15.45
CA ALA A 198 -10.37 10.46 16.05
C ALA A 198 -8.99 10.96 15.60
N GLU A 199 -8.06 10.06 15.28
CA GLU A 199 -6.76 10.44 14.73
C GLU A 199 -6.90 10.99 13.31
N GLU A 200 -7.82 10.43 12.53
CA GLU A 200 -8.13 10.92 11.18
C GLU A 200 -8.77 12.31 11.24
N ASP A 201 -9.72 12.51 12.14
CA ASP A 201 -10.37 13.80 12.34
C ASP A 201 -9.37 14.86 12.79
N ASN A 202 -8.45 14.52 13.69
CA ASN A 202 -7.41 15.44 14.13
C ASN A 202 -6.45 15.81 12.98
N ALA A 203 -6.16 14.89 12.10
CA ALA A 203 -5.31 15.14 10.93
C ALA A 203 -6.02 16.09 9.94
N GLU A 204 -7.32 15.95 9.76
CA GLU A 204 -8.13 16.84 8.91
C GLU A 204 -8.26 18.22 9.54
N ASP A 205 -8.51 18.29 10.85
CA ASP A 205 -8.64 19.54 11.58
C ASP A 205 -7.32 20.30 11.70
N GLY A 206 -6.21 19.61 11.58
CA GLY A 206 -4.87 20.21 11.56
C GLY A 206 -4.50 20.89 10.25
N LEU A 207 -5.37 20.84 9.29
CA LEU A 207 -5.21 21.53 8.02
C LEU A 207 -5.87 22.90 8.09
#